data_7d9ecde3f73f64fe3bed391d95b2020c
#
_entry.id   7d9ecde3f73f64fe3bed391d95b2020c
#
_cell.length_a   1.000
_cell.length_b   1.000
_cell.length_c   1.000
_cell.angle_alpha   90.00
_cell.angle_beta   90.00
_cell.angle_gamma   90.00
#
_symmetry.space_group_name_H-M   'P 1'
#
loop_
_entity.id
_entity.type
_entity.pdbx_description
1 polymer ?
#
loop_
_entity_poly.entity_id
_entity_poly.type
_entity_poly.pdbx_seq_one_letter_code
_entity_poly.pdbx_strand_id
1 'polypeptide(L)'
;MILFVLPRFSGGGAERVTLNLLVELYNRGHSVGVIVFDRGGPLSHMVSDNIPIYNLDTLTLTRSIVSLVKKIRQLKPRVVFSTLGYVNVAILSIRWFLPQRTKIWIREANLPSISLPNSDHSKLMTFLYRFLYRRADKVICTSIRMKNEFISKFSISDSIMHILPNPVNVDLIRISFKTIERFDKGGVCYIAAGRLSFQKGFDRLLHWFSEINNKKSTLVILGDGSLKDELMREVKLLNIQNRVKFIGFCNNPWQWYAGADVFLLSSRWEGMPNSALEALACGTPVIATKESGGIDEIVKQGDTSITIVTGPQQFIYAMNNVKTRNKDSKNDSLLPDRYKQENATLIIEKWLNEISLKND
;
A
#
# COMPACT_ATOMS: atom_id res chain seq x y z
N MET A 1 -14.60 2.48 20.94
CA MET A 1 -13.46 1.73 20.41
C MET A 1 -13.59 1.56 18.90
N ILE A 2 -12.49 1.72 18.15
CA ILE A 2 -12.36 1.36 16.73
C ILE A 2 -11.67 0.01 16.67
N LEU A 3 -12.27 -0.99 16.05
CA LEU A 3 -11.75 -2.35 15.98
C LEU A 3 -11.27 -2.64 14.57
N PHE A 4 -9.97 -2.76 14.39
CA PHE A 4 -9.36 -3.13 13.12
C PHE A 4 -9.41 -4.66 12.94
N VAL A 5 -9.58 -5.12 11.70
CA VAL A 5 -9.61 -6.55 11.38
C VAL A 5 -8.62 -6.84 10.26
N LEU A 6 -7.63 -7.67 10.58
CA LEU A 6 -6.59 -8.14 9.67
C LEU A 6 -6.50 -9.67 9.72
N PRO A 7 -6.12 -10.35 8.63
CA PRO A 7 -5.91 -11.79 8.68
C PRO A 7 -4.69 -12.16 9.52
N ARG A 8 -3.58 -11.44 9.32
CA ARG A 8 -2.31 -11.61 10.05
C ARG A 8 -1.46 -10.35 9.85
N PHE A 9 -0.32 -10.27 10.55
CA PHE A 9 0.63 -9.18 10.40
C PHE A 9 1.58 -9.38 9.20
N SER A 10 1.01 -9.62 8.02
CA SER A 10 1.77 -9.85 6.78
C SER A 10 2.55 -8.59 6.36
N GLY A 11 3.63 -8.80 5.58
CA GLY A 11 4.48 -7.69 5.09
C GLY A 11 3.89 -6.88 3.92
N GLY A 12 2.57 -6.95 3.68
CA GLY A 12 1.92 -6.24 2.59
C GLY A 12 1.74 -4.74 2.85
N GLY A 13 1.68 -3.95 1.77
CA GLY A 13 1.48 -2.51 1.89
C GLY A 13 0.12 -2.11 2.46
N ALA A 14 -0.93 -2.89 2.21
CA ALA A 14 -2.27 -2.63 2.74
C ALA A 14 -2.33 -2.83 4.26
N GLU A 15 -1.70 -3.90 4.75
CA GLU A 15 -1.58 -4.20 6.17
C GLU A 15 -0.75 -3.15 6.88
N ARG A 16 0.40 -2.75 6.32
CA ARG A 16 1.26 -1.69 6.88
C ARG A 16 0.50 -0.38 7.02
N VAL A 17 -0.23 0.05 5.99
CA VAL A 17 -1.07 1.25 6.04
C VAL A 17 -2.13 1.16 7.13
N THR A 18 -2.78 0.01 7.28
CA THR A 18 -3.81 -0.20 8.28
C THR A 18 -3.24 -0.14 9.70
N LEU A 19 -2.06 -0.73 9.92
CA LEU A 19 -1.36 -0.67 11.20
C LEU A 19 -0.86 0.75 11.51
N ASN A 20 -0.36 1.49 10.53
CA ASN A 20 0.00 2.89 10.72
C ASN A 20 -1.20 3.73 11.17
N LEU A 21 -2.38 3.55 10.56
CA LEU A 21 -3.60 4.24 10.96
C LEU A 21 -4.03 3.85 12.38
N LEU A 22 -3.96 2.57 12.72
CA LEU A 22 -4.29 2.06 14.06
C LEU A 22 -3.39 2.69 15.12
N VAL A 23 -2.07 2.67 14.91
CA VAL A 23 -1.09 3.21 15.86
C VAL A 23 -1.24 4.73 16.00
N GLU A 24 -1.45 5.43 14.91
CA GLU A 24 -1.64 6.89 14.95
C GLU A 24 -2.91 7.29 15.71
N LEU A 25 -4.03 6.60 15.46
CA LEU A 25 -5.26 6.83 16.22
C LEU A 25 -5.09 6.53 17.71
N TYR A 26 -4.32 5.50 18.07
CA TYR A 26 -3.96 5.20 19.45
C TYR A 26 -3.16 6.34 20.07
N ASN A 27 -2.11 6.83 19.39
CA ASN A 27 -1.27 7.92 19.86
C ASN A 27 -2.05 9.24 20.06
N ARG A 28 -3.14 9.43 19.32
CA ARG A 28 -4.07 10.56 19.48
C ARG A 28 -5.14 10.34 20.57
N GLY A 29 -5.03 9.25 21.33
CA GLY A 29 -5.91 8.98 22.47
C GLY A 29 -7.22 8.27 22.11
N HIS A 30 -7.39 7.78 20.87
CA HIS A 30 -8.56 6.99 20.53
C HIS A 30 -8.47 5.57 21.10
N SER A 31 -9.60 5.05 21.59
CA SER A 31 -9.70 3.64 21.96
C SER A 31 -9.70 2.79 20.69
N VAL A 32 -8.65 2.01 20.49
CA VAL A 32 -8.45 1.13 19.34
C VAL A 32 -8.16 -0.30 19.77
N GLY A 33 -8.31 -1.25 18.86
CA GLY A 33 -7.88 -2.64 19.05
C GLY A 33 -7.82 -3.34 17.69
N VAL A 34 -7.16 -4.48 17.62
CA VAL A 34 -7.06 -5.26 16.39
C VAL A 34 -7.44 -6.72 16.61
N ILE A 35 -8.29 -7.26 15.74
CA ILE A 35 -8.52 -8.68 15.60
C ILE A 35 -7.60 -9.21 14.50
N VAL A 36 -6.90 -10.29 14.78
CA VAL A 36 -6.13 -11.08 13.80
C VAL A 36 -6.60 -12.52 13.82
N PHE A 37 -6.55 -13.20 12.67
CA PHE A 37 -6.89 -14.63 12.62
C PHE A 37 -5.70 -15.46 13.05
N ASP A 38 -4.48 -15.00 12.74
CA ASP A 38 -3.20 -15.53 13.17
C ASP A 38 -2.26 -14.37 13.55
N ARG A 39 -1.61 -14.48 14.70
CA ARG A 39 -0.72 -13.44 15.24
C ARG A 39 0.64 -13.34 14.52
N GLY A 40 0.95 -14.29 13.63
CA GLY A 40 2.23 -14.31 12.93
C GLY A 40 2.38 -13.22 11.87
N GLY A 41 3.64 -12.87 11.59
CA GLY A 41 4.02 -12.01 10.47
C GLY A 41 5.03 -10.92 10.81
N PRO A 42 5.75 -10.41 9.80
CA PRO A 42 6.87 -9.48 9.98
C PRO A 42 6.47 -8.10 10.49
N LEU A 43 5.18 -7.72 10.45
CA LEU A 43 4.69 -6.42 10.92
C LEU A 43 4.17 -6.45 12.37
N SER A 44 4.26 -7.58 13.07
CA SER A 44 3.76 -7.69 14.46
C SER A 44 4.41 -6.69 15.42
N HIS A 45 5.67 -6.34 15.19
CA HIS A 45 6.42 -5.34 15.97
C HIS A 45 5.89 -3.90 15.85
N MET A 46 5.03 -3.61 14.86
CA MET A 46 4.46 -2.27 14.68
C MET A 46 3.35 -1.96 15.69
N VAL A 47 2.75 -2.97 16.30
CA VAL A 47 1.66 -2.78 17.26
C VAL A 47 2.25 -2.72 18.67
N SER A 48 2.06 -1.59 19.36
CA SER A 48 2.47 -1.42 20.74
C SER A 48 1.78 -2.44 21.66
N ASP A 49 2.47 -2.91 22.70
CA ASP A 49 1.93 -3.85 23.70
C ASP A 49 0.69 -3.28 24.43
N ASN A 50 0.53 -1.98 24.44
CA ASN A 50 -0.62 -1.31 25.03
C ASN A 50 -1.89 -1.35 24.13
N ILE A 51 -1.77 -1.76 22.87
CA ILE A 51 -2.91 -1.90 21.98
C ILE A 51 -3.45 -3.33 22.04
N PRO A 52 -4.73 -3.54 22.42
CA PRO A 52 -5.31 -4.87 22.52
C PRO A 52 -5.27 -5.63 21.18
N ILE A 53 -4.64 -6.80 21.18
CA ILE A 53 -4.60 -7.72 20.05
C ILE A 53 -5.47 -8.94 20.40
N TYR A 54 -6.54 -9.18 19.65
CA TYR A 54 -7.44 -10.30 19.79
C TYR A 54 -7.13 -11.35 18.72
N ASN A 55 -6.40 -12.39 19.09
CA ASN A 55 -6.10 -13.51 18.21
C ASN A 55 -7.26 -14.49 18.19
N LEU A 56 -7.69 -14.92 17.01
CA LEU A 56 -8.75 -15.90 16.84
C LEU A 56 -8.21 -17.34 16.72
N ASP A 57 -6.89 -17.50 16.65
CA ASP A 57 -6.17 -18.77 16.57
C ASP A 57 -6.70 -19.69 15.45
N THR A 58 -6.94 -19.12 14.28
CA THR A 58 -7.48 -19.82 13.13
C THR A 58 -6.67 -19.51 11.87
N LEU A 59 -6.39 -20.53 11.07
CA LEU A 59 -5.63 -20.38 9.84
C LEU A 59 -6.50 -19.94 8.63
N THR A 60 -7.82 -20.09 8.73
CA THR A 60 -8.73 -19.82 7.61
C THR A 60 -9.87 -18.89 8.03
N LEU A 61 -10.24 -18.01 7.12
CA LEU A 61 -11.33 -17.06 7.31
C LEU A 61 -12.66 -17.75 7.65
N THR A 62 -12.97 -18.85 6.97
CA THR A 62 -14.22 -19.60 7.17
C THR A 62 -14.37 -20.16 8.58
N ARG A 63 -13.27 -20.68 9.16
CA ARG A 63 -13.25 -21.16 10.55
C ARG A 63 -13.31 -20.01 11.57
N SER A 64 -12.89 -18.81 11.16
CA SER A 64 -12.87 -17.64 12.03
C SER A 64 -14.22 -16.96 12.19
N ILE A 65 -15.19 -17.19 11.29
CA ILE A 65 -16.44 -16.42 11.22
C ILE A 65 -17.20 -16.40 12.55
N VAL A 66 -17.39 -17.54 13.17
CA VAL A 66 -18.15 -17.65 14.44
C VAL A 66 -17.41 -16.92 15.57
N SER A 67 -16.09 -17.14 15.69
CA SER A 67 -15.24 -16.49 16.68
C SER A 67 -15.19 -14.98 16.47
N LEU A 68 -15.15 -14.52 15.21
CA LEU A 68 -15.18 -13.12 14.82
C LEU A 68 -16.48 -12.45 15.25
N VAL A 69 -17.64 -13.08 14.96
CA VAL A 69 -18.96 -12.59 15.41
C VAL A 69 -19.02 -12.50 16.94
N LYS A 70 -18.63 -13.57 17.64
CA LYS A 70 -18.61 -13.60 19.11
C LYS A 70 -17.76 -12.46 19.67
N LYS A 71 -16.53 -12.29 19.13
CA LYS A 71 -15.62 -11.26 19.61
C LYS A 71 -16.15 -9.84 19.35
N ILE A 72 -16.67 -9.54 18.16
CA ILE A 72 -17.26 -8.24 17.86
C ILE A 72 -18.49 -7.97 18.75
N ARG A 73 -19.35 -8.95 18.99
CA ARG A 73 -20.51 -8.83 19.90
C ARG A 73 -20.10 -8.59 21.34
N GLN A 74 -19.02 -9.24 21.80
CA GLN A 74 -18.46 -9.03 23.15
C GLN A 74 -17.89 -7.62 23.32
N LEU A 75 -17.12 -7.14 22.34
CA LEU A 75 -16.43 -5.86 22.39
C LEU A 75 -17.33 -4.67 22.09
N LYS A 76 -18.42 -4.87 21.35
CA LYS A 76 -19.40 -3.85 20.93
C LYS A 76 -18.69 -2.59 20.40
N PRO A 77 -17.76 -2.72 19.41
CA PRO A 77 -17.02 -1.56 18.93
C PRO A 77 -17.95 -0.56 18.26
N ARG A 78 -17.56 0.73 18.30
CA ARG A 78 -18.27 1.78 17.57
C ARG A 78 -18.07 1.63 16.05
N VAL A 79 -16.85 1.24 15.64
CA VAL A 79 -16.47 1.01 14.24
C VAL A 79 -15.72 -0.31 14.14
N VAL A 80 -16.06 -1.12 13.15
CA VAL A 80 -15.22 -2.20 12.63
C VAL A 80 -14.57 -1.69 11.34
N PHE A 81 -13.25 -1.61 11.31
CA PHE A 81 -12.46 -1.18 10.17
C PHE A 81 -11.74 -2.39 9.58
N SER A 82 -12.07 -2.76 8.35
CA SER A 82 -11.40 -3.88 7.67
C SER A 82 -10.71 -3.44 6.40
N THR A 83 -9.67 -4.17 6.03
CA THR A 83 -8.96 -4.03 4.76
C THR A 83 -8.77 -5.39 4.13
N LEU A 84 -8.45 -5.44 2.84
CA LEU A 84 -8.39 -6.62 1.96
C LEU A 84 -9.78 -7.15 1.58
N GLY A 85 -10.01 -7.27 0.28
CA GLY A 85 -11.33 -7.54 -0.29
C GLY A 85 -12.03 -8.79 0.26
N TYR A 86 -11.29 -9.89 0.49
CA TYR A 86 -11.89 -11.12 1.05
C TYR A 86 -12.28 -10.96 2.54
N VAL A 87 -11.53 -10.15 3.32
CA VAL A 87 -11.92 -9.82 4.70
C VAL A 87 -13.13 -8.91 4.71
N ASN A 88 -13.16 -7.92 3.81
CA ASN A 88 -14.30 -7.02 3.62
C ASN A 88 -15.58 -7.81 3.32
N VAL A 89 -15.51 -8.74 2.36
CA VAL A 89 -16.64 -9.64 2.03
C VAL A 89 -17.10 -10.44 3.25
N ALA A 90 -16.17 -11.01 4.02
CA ALA A 90 -16.52 -11.78 5.21
C ALA A 90 -17.23 -10.93 6.28
N ILE A 91 -16.70 -9.74 6.59
CA ILE A 91 -17.32 -8.82 7.56
C ILE A 91 -18.73 -8.41 7.09
N LEU A 92 -18.90 -8.09 5.81
CA LEU A 92 -20.18 -7.70 5.25
C LEU A 92 -21.18 -8.86 5.19
N SER A 93 -20.72 -10.10 5.00
CA SER A 93 -21.57 -11.29 5.03
C SER A 93 -22.20 -11.54 6.41
N ILE A 94 -21.46 -11.20 7.46
CA ILE A 94 -21.95 -11.38 8.84
C ILE A 94 -22.61 -10.13 9.43
N ARG A 95 -22.81 -9.06 8.63
CA ARG A 95 -23.36 -7.77 9.09
C ARG A 95 -24.62 -7.90 9.94
N TRP A 96 -25.52 -8.80 9.58
CA TRP A 96 -26.79 -9.03 10.30
C TRP A 96 -26.60 -9.61 11.71
N PHE A 97 -25.48 -10.26 11.97
CA PHE A 97 -25.15 -10.84 13.27
C PHE A 97 -24.37 -9.89 14.17
N LEU A 98 -24.00 -8.70 13.68
CA LEU A 98 -23.22 -7.71 14.42
C LEU A 98 -24.15 -6.71 15.15
N PRO A 99 -23.69 -6.05 16.22
CA PRO A 99 -24.48 -5.04 16.92
C PRO A 99 -24.91 -3.92 15.97
N GLN A 100 -26.19 -3.52 16.03
CA GLN A 100 -26.76 -2.52 15.11
C GLN A 100 -26.06 -1.16 15.17
N ARG A 101 -25.56 -0.75 16.34
CA ARG A 101 -24.82 0.50 16.53
C ARG A 101 -23.39 0.47 15.98
N THR A 102 -22.85 -0.72 15.69
CA THR A 102 -21.50 -0.87 15.12
C THR A 102 -21.49 -0.45 13.65
N LYS A 103 -20.69 0.54 13.30
CA LYS A 103 -20.47 0.97 11.91
C LYS A 103 -19.43 0.10 11.23
N ILE A 104 -19.68 -0.30 9.98
CA ILE A 104 -18.77 -1.12 9.19
C ILE A 104 -18.10 -0.23 8.14
N TRP A 105 -16.81 -0.02 8.31
CA TRP A 105 -15.95 0.70 7.37
C TRP A 105 -15.03 -0.30 6.69
N ILE A 106 -15.11 -0.39 5.39
CA ILE A 106 -14.27 -1.28 4.59
C ILE A 106 -13.36 -0.45 3.71
N ARG A 107 -12.10 -0.84 3.64
CA ARG A 107 -11.09 -0.17 2.82
C ARG A 107 -10.59 -1.10 1.72
N GLU A 108 -10.49 -0.56 0.51
CA GLU A 108 -9.90 -1.25 -0.63
C GLU A 108 -8.50 -0.71 -0.92
N ALA A 109 -7.60 -1.63 -1.25
CA ALA A 109 -6.21 -1.33 -1.54
C ALA A 109 -5.85 -1.41 -3.03
N ASN A 110 -6.63 -2.15 -3.82
CA ASN A 110 -6.41 -2.36 -5.25
C ASN A 110 -7.68 -2.06 -6.06
N LEU A 111 -7.51 -1.74 -7.35
CA LEU A 111 -8.60 -1.57 -8.29
C LEU A 111 -9.35 -2.91 -8.47
N PRO A 112 -10.65 -2.99 -8.16
CA PRO A 112 -11.40 -4.24 -8.23
C PRO A 112 -11.44 -4.85 -9.63
N SER A 113 -11.57 -4.03 -10.69
CA SER A 113 -11.61 -4.53 -12.06
C SER A 113 -10.32 -5.24 -12.49
N ILE A 114 -9.24 -5.04 -11.78
CA ILE A 114 -7.95 -5.67 -12.06
C ILE A 114 -7.66 -6.79 -11.05
N SER A 115 -7.96 -6.56 -9.77
CA SER A 115 -7.66 -7.53 -8.72
C SER A 115 -8.61 -8.73 -8.73
N LEU A 116 -9.90 -8.51 -9.00
CA LEU A 116 -10.91 -9.58 -8.98
C LEU A 116 -10.71 -10.65 -10.07
N PRO A 117 -10.44 -10.31 -11.35
CA PRO A 117 -10.16 -11.32 -12.38
C PRO A 117 -8.96 -12.22 -12.05
N ASN A 118 -7.99 -11.70 -11.29
CA ASN A 118 -6.79 -12.42 -10.87
C ASN A 118 -6.93 -13.12 -9.50
N SER A 119 -8.14 -13.14 -8.93
CA SER A 119 -8.43 -13.80 -7.67
C SER A 119 -9.02 -15.20 -7.87
N ASP A 120 -8.80 -16.06 -6.89
CA ASP A 120 -9.54 -17.31 -6.79
C ASP A 120 -11.04 -17.02 -6.73
N HIS A 121 -11.84 -17.77 -7.49
CA HIS A 121 -13.30 -17.59 -7.58
C HIS A 121 -13.75 -16.18 -8.04
N SER A 122 -13.09 -15.61 -9.06
CA SER A 122 -13.27 -14.23 -9.52
C SER A 122 -14.74 -13.85 -9.78
N LYS A 123 -15.53 -14.73 -10.42
CA LYS A 123 -16.97 -14.47 -10.69
C LYS A 123 -17.78 -14.35 -9.40
N LEU A 124 -17.55 -15.24 -8.44
CA LEU A 124 -18.22 -15.20 -7.12
C LEU A 124 -17.82 -13.94 -6.36
N MET A 125 -16.53 -13.61 -6.32
CA MET A 125 -16.06 -12.40 -5.65
C MET A 125 -16.65 -11.14 -6.28
N THR A 126 -16.71 -11.05 -7.61
CA THR A 126 -17.34 -9.92 -8.32
C THR A 126 -18.82 -9.78 -7.94
N PHE A 127 -19.55 -10.89 -7.86
CA PHE A 127 -20.93 -10.90 -7.41
C PHE A 127 -21.06 -10.41 -5.96
N LEU A 128 -20.23 -10.95 -5.04
CA LEU A 128 -20.24 -10.57 -3.63
C LEU A 128 -19.89 -9.09 -3.43
N TYR A 129 -18.94 -8.54 -4.19
CA TYR A 129 -18.64 -7.10 -4.16
C TYR A 129 -19.86 -6.29 -4.53
N ARG A 130 -20.55 -6.63 -5.62
CA ARG A 130 -21.74 -5.89 -6.09
C ARG A 130 -22.89 -5.88 -5.07
N PHE A 131 -23.09 -6.99 -4.35
CA PHE A 131 -24.22 -7.13 -3.41
C PHE A 131 -23.87 -6.72 -1.98
N LEU A 132 -22.71 -7.12 -1.48
CA LEU A 132 -22.37 -6.93 -0.07
C LEU A 132 -21.84 -5.53 0.23
N TYR A 133 -21.08 -4.91 -0.69
CA TYR A 133 -20.49 -3.60 -0.44
C TYR A 133 -21.53 -2.52 -0.17
N ARG A 134 -22.74 -2.67 -0.70
CA ARG A 134 -23.89 -1.80 -0.39
C ARG A 134 -24.30 -1.81 1.09
N ARG A 135 -23.85 -2.80 1.86
CA ARG A 135 -24.14 -2.95 3.29
C ARG A 135 -23.12 -2.26 4.19
N ALA A 136 -22.05 -1.73 3.62
CA ALA A 136 -21.07 -0.97 4.37
C ALA A 136 -21.62 0.40 4.75
N ASP A 137 -21.24 0.89 5.92
CA ASP A 137 -21.53 2.29 6.31
C ASP A 137 -20.57 3.26 5.58
N LYS A 138 -19.30 2.83 5.31
CA LYS A 138 -18.36 3.54 4.45
C LYS A 138 -17.54 2.53 3.64
N VAL A 139 -17.38 2.82 2.33
CA VAL A 139 -16.43 2.16 1.44
C VAL A 139 -15.30 3.14 1.16
N ILE A 140 -14.11 2.81 1.64
CA ILE A 140 -12.95 3.70 1.63
C ILE A 140 -12.03 3.32 0.49
N CYS A 141 -11.85 4.23 -0.45
CA CYS A 141 -10.98 4.10 -1.61
C CYS A 141 -9.69 4.88 -1.42
N THR A 142 -8.60 4.40 -1.98
CA THR A 142 -7.30 5.08 -1.94
C THR A 142 -7.16 6.16 -3.00
N SER A 143 -8.04 6.17 -4.01
CA SER A 143 -7.97 7.08 -5.16
C SER A 143 -9.36 7.41 -5.71
N ILE A 144 -9.46 8.54 -6.42
CA ILE A 144 -10.67 8.96 -7.15
C ILE A 144 -11.02 7.93 -8.23
N ARG A 145 -10.01 7.43 -8.94
CA ARG A 145 -10.18 6.39 -9.96
C ARG A 145 -10.88 5.15 -9.40
N MET A 146 -10.44 4.69 -8.22
CA MET A 146 -11.04 3.54 -7.54
C MET A 146 -12.49 3.82 -7.12
N LYS A 147 -12.76 4.99 -6.55
CA LYS A 147 -14.12 5.43 -6.21
C LYS A 147 -15.03 5.39 -7.43
N ASN A 148 -14.61 6.00 -8.55
CA ASN A 148 -15.39 6.04 -9.79
C ASN A 148 -15.65 4.64 -10.35
N GLU A 149 -14.68 3.71 -10.21
CA GLU A 149 -14.85 2.33 -10.62
C GLU A 149 -15.93 1.60 -9.81
N PHE A 150 -15.95 1.76 -8.48
CA PHE A 150 -17.00 1.19 -7.64
C PHE A 150 -18.39 1.70 -8.01
N ILE A 151 -18.52 3.00 -8.27
CA ILE A 151 -19.79 3.61 -8.67
C ILE A 151 -20.23 3.06 -10.03
N SER A 152 -19.36 3.09 -11.03
CA SER A 152 -19.71 2.76 -12.42
C SER A 152 -19.87 1.26 -12.68
N LYS A 153 -18.95 0.42 -12.16
CA LYS A 153 -18.92 -1.01 -12.47
C LYS A 153 -19.64 -1.89 -11.45
N PHE A 154 -19.69 -1.45 -10.18
CA PHE A 154 -20.31 -2.22 -9.09
C PHE A 154 -21.62 -1.62 -8.60
N SER A 155 -22.01 -0.44 -9.13
CA SER A 155 -23.24 0.27 -8.77
C SER A 155 -23.35 0.55 -7.27
N ILE A 156 -22.24 0.93 -6.64
CA ILE A 156 -22.20 1.35 -5.24
C ILE A 156 -22.57 2.84 -5.17
N SER A 157 -23.43 3.20 -4.22
CA SER A 157 -23.87 4.59 -4.04
C SER A 157 -22.69 5.52 -3.68
N ASP A 158 -22.63 6.68 -4.31
CA ASP A 158 -21.63 7.70 -3.99
C ASP A 158 -21.68 8.15 -2.52
N SER A 159 -22.86 8.11 -1.91
CA SER A 159 -23.08 8.54 -0.51
C SER A 159 -22.28 7.75 0.53
N ILE A 160 -21.93 6.49 0.24
CA ILE A 160 -21.11 5.65 1.12
C ILE A 160 -19.65 5.56 0.66
N MET A 161 -19.31 6.17 -0.48
CA MET A 161 -17.96 6.12 -1.06
C MET A 161 -17.10 7.27 -0.54
N HIS A 162 -16.01 6.95 0.10
CA HIS A 162 -15.09 7.92 0.70
C HIS A 162 -13.67 7.73 0.18
N ILE A 163 -12.91 8.82 0.09
CA ILE A 163 -11.49 8.78 -0.31
C ILE A 163 -10.65 8.99 0.94
N LEU A 164 -9.72 8.06 1.17
CA LEU A 164 -8.65 8.16 2.16
C LEU A 164 -7.35 7.78 1.47
N PRO A 165 -6.52 8.74 1.08
CA PRO A 165 -5.21 8.46 0.51
C PRO A 165 -4.36 7.61 1.45
N ASN A 166 -3.44 6.82 0.89
CA ASN A 166 -2.53 6.03 1.72
C ASN A 166 -1.64 6.96 2.54
N PRO A 167 -1.71 6.91 3.88
CA PRO A 167 -0.91 7.76 4.74
C PRO A 167 0.54 7.32 4.79
N VAL A 168 1.43 8.30 4.79
CA VAL A 168 2.86 8.11 4.99
C VAL A 168 3.31 8.96 6.18
N ASN A 169 3.95 8.33 7.15
CA ASN A 169 4.57 9.02 8.28
C ASN A 169 5.95 9.52 7.86
N VAL A 170 6.02 10.76 7.38
CA VAL A 170 7.24 11.38 6.88
C VAL A 170 8.28 11.52 7.98
N ASP A 171 7.87 11.90 9.18
CA ASP A 171 8.79 12.13 10.32
C ASP A 171 9.42 10.81 10.76
N LEU A 172 8.61 9.76 10.90
CA LEU A 172 9.12 8.43 11.23
C LEU A 172 10.11 7.94 10.17
N ILE A 173 9.79 8.11 8.90
CA ILE A 173 10.67 7.75 7.78
C ILE A 173 12.00 8.49 7.92
N ARG A 174 11.97 9.80 8.10
CA ARG A 174 13.16 10.64 8.14
C ARG A 174 14.03 10.43 9.38
N ILE A 175 13.44 10.03 10.50
CA ILE A 175 14.19 9.69 11.74
C ILE A 175 14.79 8.28 11.64
N SER A 176 14.12 7.36 10.92
CA SER A 176 14.48 5.94 10.90
C SER A 176 15.71 5.59 10.10
N PHE A 177 16.20 6.46 9.21
CA PHE A 177 17.46 6.23 8.52
C PHE A 177 18.55 7.20 9.01
N LYS A 178 19.55 6.63 9.71
CA LYS A 178 20.76 7.34 10.15
C LYS A 178 21.84 7.30 9.08
N THR A 179 21.90 6.22 8.33
CA THR A 179 22.84 5.98 7.23
C THR A 179 22.09 5.87 5.92
N ILE A 180 22.71 6.30 4.84
CA ILE A 180 22.17 6.19 3.48
C ILE A 180 22.86 5.00 2.82
N GLU A 181 22.06 4.01 2.41
CA GLU A 181 22.54 2.84 1.69
C GLU A 181 22.50 3.07 0.18
N ARG A 182 23.62 2.79 -0.49
CA ARG A 182 23.74 2.99 -1.93
C ARG A 182 24.55 1.88 -2.57
N PHE A 183 24.11 1.44 -3.75
CA PHE A 183 24.89 0.57 -4.62
C PHE A 183 25.47 1.41 -5.77
N ASP A 184 26.64 2.01 -5.52
CA ASP A 184 27.25 2.98 -6.42
C ASP A 184 28.42 2.35 -7.19
N LYS A 185 28.42 2.60 -8.49
CA LYS A 185 29.53 2.28 -9.41
C LYS A 185 29.97 3.48 -10.26
N GLY A 186 29.67 4.70 -9.78
CA GLY A 186 30.02 5.95 -10.46
C GLY A 186 28.99 6.38 -11.52
N GLY A 187 27.81 5.78 -11.52
CA GLY A 187 26.68 6.15 -12.37
C GLY A 187 25.43 6.49 -11.57
N VAL A 188 24.27 6.54 -12.25
CA VAL A 188 22.97 6.72 -11.62
C VAL A 188 22.59 5.48 -10.82
N CYS A 189 22.13 5.67 -9.58
CA CYS A 189 21.59 4.61 -8.74
C CYS A 189 20.07 4.61 -8.81
N TYR A 190 19.51 3.64 -9.52
CA TYR A 190 18.07 3.40 -9.58
C TYR A 190 17.63 2.46 -8.46
N ILE A 191 16.41 2.63 -7.99
CA ILE A 191 15.80 1.73 -7.01
C ILE A 191 14.36 1.38 -7.40
N ALA A 192 13.98 0.14 -7.15
CA ALA A 192 12.61 -0.32 -7.27
C ALA A 192 12.25 -1.22 -6.08
N ALA A 193 11.00 -1.21 -5.64
CA ALA A 193 10.59 -1.98 -4.47
C ALA A 193 9.17 -2.52 -4.60
N GLY A 194 8.97 -3.76 -4.15
CA GLY A 194 7.68 -4.42 -4.12
C GLY A 194 7.78 -5.93 -4.10
N ARG A 195 6.63 -6.62 -4.04
CA ARG A 195 6.57 -8.06 -4.16
C ARG A 195 7.09 -8.50 -5.54
N LEU A 196 7.99 -9.47 -5.62
CA LEU A 196 8.49 -10.00 -6.88
C LEU A 196 7.41 -10.86 -7.55
N SER A 197 6.49 -10.20 -8.24
CA SER A 197 5.30 -10.77 -8.89
C SER A 197 5.04 -10.11 -10.24
N PHE A 198 4.26 -10.74 -11.09
CA PHE A 198 3.87 -10.22 -12.41
C PHE A 198 3.29 -8.80 -12.36
N GLN A 199 2.49 -8.51 -11.32
CA GLN A 199 1.91 -7.19 -11.09
C GLN A 199 2.95 -6.08 -11.08
N LYS A 200 4.08 -6.30 -10.42
CA LYS A 200 5.11 -5.28 -10.20
C LYS A 200 6.01 -5.01 -11.41
N GLY A 201 6.00 -5.91 -12.40
CA GLY A 201 6.66 -5.68 -13.69
C GLY A 201 8.18 -5.57 -13.62
N PHE A 202 8.82 -6.28 -12.68
CA PHE A 202 10.29 -6.29 -12.59
C PHE A 202 10.94 -6.95 -13.79
N ASP A 203 10.28 -7.90 -14.43
CA ASP A 203 10.68 -8.51 -15.69
C ASP A 203 10.93 -7.44 -16.76
N ARG A 204 9.94 -6.63 -17.06
CA ARG A 204 10.08 -5.55 -18.05
C ARG A 204 11.07 -4.46 -17.62
N LEU A 205 11.18 -4.19 -16.30
CA LEU A 205 12.16 -3.24 -15.78
C LEU A 205 13.59 -3.67 -16.05
N LEU A 206 13.90 -4.96 -15.90
CA LEU A 206 15.23 -5.50 -16.16
C LEU A 206 15.62 -5.33 -17.64
N HIS A 207 14.69 -5.58 -18.57
CA HIS A 207 14.91 -5.32 -20.00
C HIS A 207 15.19 -3.85 -20.25
N TRP A 208 14.35 -2.94 -19.75
CA TRP A 208 14.56 -1.49 -19.94
C TRP A 208 15.88 -1.02 -19.33
N PHE A 209 16.24 -1.54 -18.15
CA PHE A 209 17.51 -1.22 -17.51
C PHE A 209 18.73 -1.74 -18.31
N SER A 210 18.60 -2.85 -19.00
CA SER A 210 19.70 -3.39 -19.86
C SER A 210 20.04 -2.45 -21.02
N GLU A 211 19.04 -1.70 -21.50
CA GLU A 211 19.15 -0.82 -22.68
C GLU A 211 19.67 0.59 -22.37
N ILE A 212 19.74 1.03 -21.09
CA ILE A 212 20.22 2.37 -20.76
C ILE A 212 21.67 2.60 -21.22
N ASN A 213 21.97 3.85 -21.57
CA ASN A 213 23.26 4.24 -22.15
C ASN A 213 24.42 4.12 -21.14
N ASN A 214 24.24 4.63 -19.92
CA ASN A 214 25.28 4.63 -18.90
C ASN A 214 25.44 3.27 -18.22
N LYS A 215 26.43 2.51 -18.67
CA LYS A 215 26.73 1.15 -18.17
C LYS A 215 27.33 1.13 -16.75
N LYS A 216 27.70 2.29 -16.17
CA LYS A 216 28.08 2.41 -14.75
C LYS A 216 26.90 2.53 -13.81
N SER A 217 25.71 2.81 -14.35
CA SER A 217 24.49 2.90 -13.55
C SER A 217 24.09 1.56 -12.96
N THR A 218 23.46 1.60 -11.78
CA THR A 218 23.09 0.43 -10.98
C THR A 218 21.59 0.42 -10.67
N LEU A 219 21.03 -0.76 -10.45
CA LEU A 219 19.64 -0.97 -10.04
C LEU A 219 19.58 -1.80 -8.77
N VAL A 220 18.97 -1.27 -7.73
CA VAL A 220 18.63 -1.98 -6.48
C VAL A 220 17.17 -2.40 -6.51
N ILE A 221 16.90 -3.66 -6.23
CA ILE A 221 15.55 -4.21 -6.14
C ILE A 221 15.32 -4.71 -4.72
N LEU A 222 14.32 -4.10 -4.04
CA LEU A 222 13.88 -4.48 -2.70
C LEU A 222 12.60 -5.31 -2.78
N GLY A 223 12.56 -6.41 -2.08
CA GLY A 223 11.40 -7.26 -1.97
C GLY A 223 11.68 -8.73 -2.21
N ASP A 224 10.67 -9.54 -2.00
CA ASP A 224 10.69 -10.98 -2.24
C ASP A 224 9.39 -11.43 -2.93
N GLY A 225 9.37 -12.61 -3.49
CA GLY A 225 8.18 -13.15 -4.16
C GLY A 225 8.48 -14.31 -5.10
N SER A 226 7.41 -14.87 -5.67
CA SER A 226 7.47 -16.10 -6.47
C SER A 226 8.33 -16.00 -7.74
N LEU A 227 8.55 -14.79 -8.27
CA LEU A 227 9.35 -14.61 -9.49
C LEU A 227 10.85 -14.36 -9.21
N LYS A 228 11.32 -14.49 -7.97
CA LYS A 228 12.70 -14.19 -7.61
C LYS A 228 13.73 -14.94 -8.47
N ASP A 229 13.60 -16.24 -8.55
CA ASP A 229 14.55 -17.09 -9.28
C ASP A 229 14.51 -16.83 -10.79
N GLU A 230 13.33 -16.54 -11.32
CA GLU A 230 13.14 -16.16 -12.73
C GLU A 230 13.85 -14.84 -13.03
N LEU A 231 13.61 -13.80 -12.22
CA LEU A 231 14.26 -12.49 -12.38
C LEU A 231 15.79 -12.58 -12.23
N MET A 232 16.28 -13.42 -11.33
CA MET A 232 17.73 -13.65 -11.19
C MET A 232 18.34 -14.34 -12.42
N ARG A 233 17.61 -15.25 -13.07
CA ARG A 233 18.02 -15.85 -14.35
C ARG A 233 18.01 -14.80 -15.46
N GLU A 234 16.97 -13.97 -15.52
CA GLU A 234 16.84 -12.88 -16.50
C GLU A 234 18.02 -11.91 -16.43
N VAL A 235 18.44 -11.51 -15.23
CA VAL A 235 19.61 -10.65 -14.99
C VAL A 235 20.90 -11.25 -15.62
N LYS A 236 21.06 -12.59 -15.55
CA LYS A 236 22.21 -13.28 -16.18
C LYS A 236 22.10 -13.29 -17.70
N LEU A 237 20.91 -13.57 -18.24
CA LEU A 237 20.65 -13.58 -19.70
C LEU A 237 20.90 -12.19 -20.32
N LEU A 238 20.52 -11.13 -19.62
CA LEU A 238 20.74 -9.74 -20.05
C LEU A 238 22.18 -9.24 -19.79
N ASN A 239 23.06 -10.05 -19.21
CA ASN A 239 24.44 -9.68 -18.86
C ASN A 239 24.55 -8.42 -17.97
N ILE A 240 23.61 -8.23 -17.03
CA ILE A 240 23.56 -7.08 -16.11
C ILE A 240 23.79 -7.45 -14.64
N GLN A 241 24.26 -8.67 -14.33
CA GLN A 241 24.44 -9.19 -12.96
C GLN A 241 25.36 -8.31 -12.10
N ASN A 242 26.33 -7.65 -12.69
CA ASN A 242 27.24 -6.74 -11.99
C ASN A 242 26.62 -5.36 -11.68
N ARG A 243 25.44 -5.08 -12.20
CA ARG A 243 24.77 -3.78 -12.11
C ARG A 243 23.42 -3.86 -11.37
N VAL A 244 22.89 -5.06 -11.12
CA VAL A 244 21.62 -5.29 -10.42
C VAL A 244 21.88 -5.97 -9.09
N LYS A 245 21.28 -5.45 -8.02
CA LYS A 245 21.36 -6.01 -6.68
C LYS A 245 19.98 -6.28 -6.11
N PHE A 246 19.69 -7.55 -5.80
CA PHE A 246 18.50 -7.95 -5.05
C PHE A 246 18.83 -7.95 -3.56
N ILE A 247 18.12 -7.15 -2.76
CA ILE A 247 18.31 -7.04 -1.30
C ILE A 247 17.42 -8.05 -0.56
N GLY A 248 16.31 -8.47 -1.18
CA GLY A 248 15.29 -9.25 -0.50
C GLY A 248 14.28 -8.36 0.24
N PHE A 249 13.47 -8.97 1.11
CA PHE A 249 12.53 -8.23 1.95
C PHE A 249 13.30 -7.35 2.95
N CYS A 250 12.95 -6.06 2.99
CA CYS A 250 13.58 -5.09 3.85
C CYS A 250 12.53 -4.41 4.75
N ASN A 251 12.69 -4.51 6.06
CA ASN A 251 11.79 -3.87 7.03
C ASN A 251 11.92 -2.34 7.01
N ASN A 252 13.12 -1.84 6.78
CA ASN A 252 13.42 -0.41 6.66
C ASN A 252 14.01 -0.12 5.26
N PRO A 253 13.16 0.08 4.23
CA PRO A 253 13.64 0.35 2.87
C PRO A 253 14.10 1.81 2.69
N TRP A 254 13.81 2.69 3.62
CA TRP A 254 13.91 4.13 3.45
C TRP A 254 15.36 4.62 3.30
N GLN A 255 16.31 3.95 3.95
CA GLN A 255 17.75 4.20 3.76
C GLN A 255 18.19 3.97 2.31
N TRP A 256 17.62 2.96 1.65
CA TRP A 256 17.87 2.66 0.24
C TRP A 256 17.18 3.66 -0.68
N TYR A 257 15.93 4.05 -0.36
CA TYR A 257 15.23 5.09 -1.14
C TYR A 257 16.00 6.41 -1.08
N ALA A 258 16.41 6.86 0.10
CA ALA A 258 17.19 8.08 0.28
C ALA A 258 18.52 8.07 -0.47
N GLY A 259 19.16 6.89 -0.61
CA GLY A 259 20.41 6.71 -1.31
C GLY A 259 20.30 6.63 -2.84
N ALA A 260 19.10 6.46 -3.38
CA ALA A 260 18.89 6.36 -4.82
C ALA A 260 18.74 7.75 -5.47
N ASP A 261 19.08 7.84 -6.74
CA ASP A 261 18.87 9.05 -7.54
C ASP A 261 17.40 9.15 -8.01
N VAL A 262 16.77 8.00 -8.26
CA VAL A 262 15.37 7.91 -8.68
C VAL A 262 14.77 6.56 -8.32
N PHE A 263 13.48 6.56 -7.97
CA PHE A 263 12.67 5.37 -7.77
C PHE A 263 11.95 5.00 -9.08
N LEU A 264 12.00 3.72 -9.45
CA LEU A 264 11.38 3.20 -10.67
C LEU A 264 10.12 2.38 -10.32
N LEU A 265 8.97 2.83 -10.82
CA LEU A 265 7.70 2.15 -10.67
C LEU A 265 7.27 1.55 -12.00
N SER A 266 7.62 0.28 -12.20
CA SER A 266 7.32 -0.49 -13.41
C SER A 266 6.05 -1.34 -13.32
N SER A 267 5.19 -1.09 -12.34
CA SER A 267 4.00 -1.91 -12.08
C SER A 267 3.04 -1.90 -13.27
N ARG A 268 2.46 -3.06 -13.57
CA ARG A 268 1.38 -3.20 -14.57
C ARG A 268 0.06 -2.65 -14.07
N TRP A 269 -0.14 -2.66 -12.74
CA TRP A 269 -1.29 -2.02 -12.07
C TRP A 269 -1.02 -1.82 -10.58
N GLU A 270 -1.58 -0.75 -10.02
CA GLU A 270 -1.62 -0.44 -8.58
C GLU A 270 -2.98 0.18 -8.23
N GLY A 271 -3.35 0.07 -6.95
CA GLY A 271 -4.38 0.93 -6.39
C GLY A 271 -3.80 2.31 -6.06
N MET A 272 -2.83 2.30 -5.14
CA MET A 272 -1.97 3.42 -4.79
C MET A 272 -0.58 2.84 -4.44
N PRO A 273 0.49 3.26 -5.12
CA PRO A 273 1.83 2.67 -4.95
C PRO A 273 2.54 3.19 -3.69
N ASN A 274 2.40 2.49 -2.56
CA ASN A 274 2.99 2.91 -1.27
C ASN A 274 4.51 3.13 -1.36
N SER A 275 5.23 2.25 -2.06
CA SER A 275 6.69 2.38 -2.20
C SER A 275 7.12 3.65 -2.92
N ALA A 276 6.31 4.13 -3.89
CA ALA A 276 6.55 5.42 -4.53
C ALA A 276 6.26 6.60 -3.59
N LEU A 277 5.17 6.53 -2.78
CA LEU A 277 4.89 7.53 -1.75
C LEU A 277 6.01 7.61 -0.71
N GLU A 278 6.51 6.45 -0.26
CA GLU A 278 7.63 6.38 0.69
C GLU A 278 8.93 6.92 0.08
N ALA A 279 9.20 6.64 -1.22
CA ALA A 279 10.35 7.20 -1.92
C ALA A 279 10.27 8.73 -2.02
N LEU A 280 9.11 9.29 -2.34
CA LEU A 280 8.87 10.74 -2.31
C LEU A 280 9.07 11.32 -0.90
N ALA A 281 8.63 10.62 0.15
CA ALA A 281 8.85 11.03 1.54
C ALA A 281 10.35 11.08 1.90
N CYS A 282 11.16 10.20 1.31
CA CYS A 282 12.62 10.22 1.40
C CYS A 282 13.28 11.31 0.53
N GLY A 283 12.49 12.09 -0.21
CA GLY A 283 12.99 13.09 -1.15
C GLY A 283 13.46 12.48 -2.48
N THR A 284 13.09 11.25 -2.83
CA THR A 284 13.53 10.57 -4.05
C THR A 284 12.46 10.68 -5.14
N PRO A 285 12.78 11.29 -6.29
CA PRO A 285 11.85 11.42 -7.40
C PRO A 285 11.49 10.05 -7.99
N VAL A 286 10.39 9.99 -8.74
CA VAL A 286 9.82 8.75 -9.26
C VAL A 286 9.68 8.81 -10.78
N ILE A 287 10.09 7.76 -11.47
CA ILE A 287 9.69 7.46 -12.85
C ILE A 287 8.67 6.32 -12.80
N ALA A 288 7.49 6.53 -13.36
CA ALA A 288 6.39 5.57 -13.29
C ALA A 288 5.79 5.31 -14.67
N THR A 289 5.36 4.07 -14.89
CA THR A 289 4.50 3.77 -16.05
C THR A 289 3.08 4.27 -15.80
N LYS A 290 2.39 4.72 -16.83
CA LYS A 290 0.99 5.16 -16.76
C LYS A 290 0.06 4.05 -16.25
N GLU A 291 0.39 2.78 -16.55
CA GLU A 291 -0.39 1.63 -16.10
C GLU A 291 -0.29 1.41 -14.58
N SER A 292 0.72 1.98 -13.92
CA SER A 292 0.90 1.83 -12.47
C SER A 292 -0.29 2.36 -11.66
N GLY A 293 -1.23 3.09 -12.28
CA GLY A 293 -2.48 3.55 -11.64
C GLY A 293 -2.21 4.44 -10.43
N GLY A 294 -3.20 5.16 -9.92
CA GLY A 294 -3.07 5.98 -8.71
C GLY A 294 -1.90 6.99 -8.66
N ILE A 295 -0.83 6.74 -9.41
CA ILE A 295 0.36 7.61 -9.45
C ILE A 295 0.04 8.98 -10.08
N ASP A 296 -0.82 9.01 -11.08
CA ASP A 296 -1.29 10.21 -11.75
C ASP A 296 -2.09 11.15 -10.82
N GLU A 297 -2.73 10.59 -9.79
CA GLU A 297 -3.39 11.39 -8.76
C GLU A 297 -2.41 12.04 -7.77
N ILE A 298 -1.14 11.58 -7.70
CA ILE A 298 -0.12 12.14 -6.82
C ILE A 298 0.47 13.42 -7.44
N VAL A 299 0.60 13.45 -8.76
CA VAL A 299 1.21 14.56 -9.49
C VAL A 299 0.37 15.83 -9.36
N LYS A 300 1.01 16.93 -8.97
CA LYS A 300 0.44 18.28 -9.07
C LYS A 300 0.92 18.94 -10.36
N GLN A 301 0.14 19.85 -10.90
CA GLN A 301 0.56 20.64 -12.06
C GLN A 301 1.85 21.42 -11.75
N GLY A 302 2.88 21.25 -12.58
CA GLY A 302 4.21 21.83 -12.38
C GLY A 302 5.15 21.03 -11.46
N ASP A 303 4.71 19.89 -10.92
CA ASP A 303 5.54 19.03 -10.09
C ASP A 303 6.46 18.18 -10.97
N THR A 304 7.77 18.29 -10.79
CA THR A 304 8.79 17.51 -11.50
C THR A 304 9.28 16.30 -10.72
N SER A 305 8.72 16.06 -9.54
CA SER A 305 9.13 14.94 -8.68
C SER A 305 8.67 13.57 -9.20
N ILE A 306 7.66 13.56 -10.08
CA ILE A 306 7.12 12.34 -10.69
C ILE A 306 7.09 12.51 -12.22
N THR A 307 7.76 11.59 -12.91
CA THR A 307 7.72 11.49 -14.38
C THR A 307 6.86 10.29 -14.76
N ILE A 308 5.70 10.53 -15.38
CA ILE A 308 4.82 9.47 -15.88
C ILE A 308 5.07 9.27 -17.37
N VAL A 309 5.32 8.02 -17.76
CA VAL A 309 5.68 7.64 -19.12
C VAL A 309 4.80 6.51 -19.65
N THR A 310 4.68 6.43 -20.97
CA THR A 310 3.93 5.38 -21.67
C THR A 310 4.87 4.53 -22.52
N GLY A 311 4.91 3.24 -22.23
CA GLY A 311 5.70 2.27 -22.96
C GLY A 311 7.22 2.29 -22.67
N PRO A 312 7.95 1.32 -23.24
CA PRO A 312 9.36 1.07 -22.91
C PRO A 312 10.30 2.21 -23.33
N GLN A 313 10.14 2.76 -24.53
CA GLN A 313 11.06 3.77 -25.08
C GLN A 313 11.05 5.06 -24.24
N GLN A 314 9.86 5.52 -23.82
CA GLN A 314 9.78 6.69 -22.97
C GLN A 314 10.34 6.42 -21.56
N PHE A 315 10.19 5.18 -21.05
CA PHE A 315 10.75 4.82 -19.75
C PHE A 315 12.28 4.81 -19.81
N ILE A 316 12.87 4.21 -20.83
CA ILE A 316 14.31 4.18 -21.07
C ILE A 316 14.84 5.61 -21.27
N TYR A 317 14.15 6.43 -22.07
CA TYR A 317 14.49 7.83 -22.26
C TYR A 317 14.50 8.59 -20.94
N ALA A 318 13.45 8.45 -20.13
CA ALA A 318 13.37 9.09 -18.81
C ALA A 318 14.54 8.64 -17.91
N MET A 319 14.86 7.33 -17.88
CA MET A 319 16.02 6.82 -17.12
C MET A 319 17.34 7.44 -17.60
N ASN A 320 17.56 7.54 -18.90
CA ASN A 320 18.81 8.10 -19.46
C ASN A 320 19.01 9.59 -19.13
N ASN A 321 17.93 10.32 -18.83
CA ASN A 321 17.96 11.75 -18.47
C ASN A 321 18.03 12.02 -16.95
N VAL A 322 18.08 10.98 -16.11
CA VAL A 322 18.26 11.13 -14.67
C VAL A 322 19.65 11.67 -14.37
N LYS A 323 19.70 12.73 -13.55
CA LYS A 323 20.95 13.27 -13.02
C LYS A 323 21.25 12.63 -11.65
N THR A 324 22.51 12.39 -11.38
CA THR A 324 22.95 11.96 -10.04
C THR A 324 22.66 13.05 -9.02
N ARG A 325 22.17 12.65 -7.86
CA ARG A 325 21.85 13.57 -6.75
C ARG A 325 23.06 13.73 -5.82
N ASN A 326 23.09 14.82 -5.06
CA ASN A 326 24.10 15.00 -4.02
C ASN A 326 23.96 13.89 -2.97
N LYS A 327 25.08 13.22 -2.65
CA LYS A 327 25.15 12.03 -1.81
C LYS A 327 25.13 12.35 -0.31
N ASP A 328 25.46 13.58 0.06
CA ASP A 328 25.78 13.95 1.45
C ASP A 328 24.63 14.66 2.18
N SER A 329 23.52 14.91 1.50
CA SER A 329 22.39 15.64 2.09
C SER A 329 21.11 14.80 2.15
N LYS A 330 20.44 14.82 3.31
CA LYS A 330 19.04 14.40 3.41
C LYS A 330 18.19 15.39 2.60
N ASN A 331 17.68 14.95 1.46
CA ASN A 331 16.82 15.79 0.65
C ASN A 331 15.46 16.00 1.33
N ASP A 332 14.84 17.14 1.09
CA ASP A 332 13.50 17.40 1.59
C ASP A 332 12.46 16.45 0.99
N SER A 333 11.38 16.23 1.75
CA SER A 333 10.29 15.39 1.27
C SER A 333 9.63 16.00 0.04
N LEU A 334 9.47 15.18 -0.99
CA LEU A 334 8.72 15.50 -2.21
C LEU A 334 7.25 15.05 -2.12
N LEU A 335 6.85 14.45 -0.98
CA LEU A 335 5.50 13.91 -0.80
C LEU A 335 4.48 15.05 -0.64
N PRO A 336 3.40 15.09 -1.41
CA PRO A 336 2.34 16.07 -1.22
C PRO A 336 1.64 15.91 0.14
N ASP A 337 1.27 17.01 0.79
CA ASP A 337 0.72 17.03 2.16
C ASP A 337 -0.49 16.13 2.36
N ARG A 338 -1.36 15.98 1.34
CA ARG A 338 -2.55 15.14 1.43
C ARG A 338 -2.25 13.65 1.70
N TYR A 339 -1.01 13.20 1.46
CA TYR A 339 -0.54 11.84 1.76
C TYR A 339 0.17 11.73 3.10
N LYS A 340 0.39 12.82 3.83
CA LYS A 340 0.93 12.77 5.18
C LYS A 340 -0.06 12.09 6.12
N GLN A 341 0.47 11.31 7.06
CA GLN A 341 -0.32 10.52 8.02
C GLN A 341 -1.31 11.36 8.82
N GLU A 342 -0.91 12.56 9.23
CA GLU A 342 -1.75 13.49 9.97
C GLU A 342 -3.06 13.81 9.23
N ASN A 343 -3.00 14.10 7.93
CA ASN A 343 -4.17 14.44 7.13
C ASN A 343 -5.15 13.27 7.00
N ALA A 344 -4.64 12.05 6.81
CA ALA A 344 -5.49 10.87 6.78
C ALA A 344 -6.18 10.62 8.12
N THR A 345 -5.48 10.86 9.22
CA THR A 345 -6.02 10.70 10.58
C THR A 345 -7.10 11.74 10.87
N LEU A 346 -6.88 13.01 10.50
CA LEU A 346 -7.90 14.07 10.62
C LEU A 346 -9.19 13.74 9.85
N ILE A 347 -9.08 13.12 8.68
CA ILE A 347 -10.25 12.65 7.91
C ILE A 347 -11.02 11.58 8.70
N ILE A 348 -10.31 10.60 9.29
CA ILE A 348 -10.94 9.55 10.11
C ILE A 348 -11.59 10.15 11.35
N GLU A 349 -10.95 11.07 12.04
CA GLU A 349 -11.49 11.76 13.21
C GLU A 349 -12.78 12.54 12.87
N LYS A 350 -12.80 13.24 11.73
CA LYS A 350 -14.01 13.87 11.22
C LYS A 350 -15.15 12.86 11.06
N TRP A 351 -14.88 11.71 10.45
CA TRP A 351 -15.90 10.66 10.30
C TRP A 351 -16.37 10.06 11.63
N LEU A 352 -15.49 9.95 12.61
CA LEU A 352 -15.87 9.52 13.97
C LEU A 352 -16.77 10.52 14.65
N ASN A 353 -16.51 11.82 14.50
CA ASN A 353 -17.36 12.88 15.06
C ASN A 353 -18.75 12.89 14.44
N GLU A 354 -18.87 12.65 13.11
CA GLU A 354 -20.16 12.51 12.42
C GLU A 354 -21.05 11.38 12.99
N ILE A 355 -20.43 10.30 13.48
CA ILE A 355 -21.19 9.21 14.13
C ILE A 355 -21.67 9.63 15.52
N SER A 356 -20.92 10.44 16.27
CA SER A 356 -21.32 10.92 17.59
C SER A 356 -22.56 11.78 17.51
N LEU A 357 -22.56 12.75 16.60
CA LEU A 357 -23.66 13.70 16.40
C LEU A 357 -24.98 13.07 15.92
N LYS A 358 -24.94 11.85 15.37
CA LYS A 358 -26.15 11.14 14.91
C LYS A 358 -26.73 10.20 15.95
N ASN A 359 -26.06 10.02 17.09
CA ASN A 359 -26.48 9.13 18.17
C ASN A 359 -27.00 9.90 19.40
N ASP A 360 -26.82 11.23 19.42
CA ASP A 360 -27.46 12.21 20.31
C ASP A 360 -28.74 12.76 19.65
#